data_d3c74bfdfe0cf60e0ef15b4516c2648b
#
_entry.id   d3c74bfdfe0cf60e0ef15b4516c2648b
#
_cell.length_a   1.000
_cell.length_b   1.000
_cell.length_c   1.000
_cell.angle_alpha   90.00
_cell.angle_beta   90.00
_cell.angle_gamma   90.00
#
_symmetry.space_group_name_H-M   'P 1'
#
loop_
_entity.id
_entity.type
_entity.pdbx_description
1 polymer ?
#
loop_
_entity_poly.entity_id
_entity_poly.type
_entity_poly.pdbx_seq_one_letter_code
_entity_poly.pdbx_strand_id
1 'polypeptide(L)'
;MPRRTFIRGAMGAAVALPFLDAMVAAKGIGAAPAAAERTRLICIEEVHGLAGCNKWGATKHLYAPEQVGADFTMVPDSALSSLEPYRDYLTIVSNTDVRMAEAFTAPEIGGDHFRSSAVFLTQSHPKQTQGSDIWAGTSFDQFYAQQHGQATPLPSMQFCIENLDQAGGCTYNYSCAYTDSISWASPN
;
A
#
# COMPACT_ATOMS: atom_id res chain seq x y z
N MET A 1 13.43 16.10 30.82
CA MET A 1 12.17 16.85 30.63
C MET A 1 11.33 16.08 29.62
N PRO A 2 10.14 15.65 29.96
CA PRO A 2 9.27 15.00 28.98
C PRO A 2 8.81 16.08 27.97
N ARG A 3 9.22 15.90 26.72
CA ARG A 3 8.80 16.79 25.63
C ARG A 3 7.38 16.44 25.20
N ARG A 4 6.39 16.99 25.90
CA ARG A 4 5.01 17.00 25.42
C ARG A 4 4.89 18.20 24.50
N THR A 5 4.75 17.98 23.21
CA THR A 5 4.50 19.04 22.26
C THR A 5 2.99 19.30 22.23
N PHE A 6 2.59 20.47 22.71
CA PHE A 6 1.21 20.95 22.62
C PHE A 6 1.14 22.05 21.55
N ILE A 7 0.20 21.93 20.65
CA ILE A 7 -0.12 23.03 19.73
C ILE A 7 -1.25 23.83 20.37
N ARG A 8 -0.98 25.11 20.66
CA ARG A 8 -1.98 26.04 21.14
C ARG A 8 -2.51 26.88 19.96
N GLY A 9 -3.79 26.75 19.67
CA GLY A 9 -4.46 27.58 18.70
C GLY A 9 -4.74 28.98 19.26
N ALA A 10 -5.06 29.93 18.38
CA ALA A 10 -5.33 31.35 18.72
C ALA A 10 -6.48 31.55 19.71
N MET A 11 -7.32 30.56 19.97
CA MET A 11 -8.41 30.58 20.93
C MET A 11 -8.16 29.73 22.18
N GLY A 12 -6.92 29.39 22.49
CA GLY A 12 -6.57 28.71 23.74
C GLY A 12 -6.88 27.20 23.79
N ALA A 13 -7.37 26.61 22.71
CA ALA A 13 -7.56 25.17 22.64
C ALA A 13 -6.20 24.45 22.53
N ALA A 14 -5.94 23.47 23.39
CA ALA A 14 -4.74 22.64 23.34
C ALA A 14 -5.10 21.26 22.78
N VAL A 15 -4.49 20.87 21.68
CA VAL A 15 -4.59 19.52 21.12
C VAL A 15 -3.32 18.77 21.48
N ALA A 16 -3.48 17.67 22.22
CA ALA A 16 -2.36 16.76 22.49
C ALA A 16 -2.14 15.89 21.23
N LEU A 17 -0.95 15.96 20.66
CA LEU A 17 -0.56 15.03 19.60
C LEU A 17 -0.44 13.62 20.18
N PRO A 18 -0.91 12.58 19.45
CA PRO A 18 -0.68 11.21 19.85
C PRO A 18 0.82 10.94 19.95
N PHE A 19 1.21 10.06 20.89
CA PHE A 19 2.60 9.65 21.04
C PHE A 19 3.08 8.96 19.76
N LEU A 20 4.00 9.59 19.07
CA LEU A 20 4.75 8.93 17.99
C LEU A 20 5.95 8.20 18.61
N ASP A 21 6.29 7.05 18.08
CA ASP A 21 7.47 6.26 18.55
C ASP A 21 8.77 7.09 18.58
N ALA A 22 8.89 8.06 17.69
CA ALA A 22 9.99 9.03 17.66
C ALA A 22 10.01 10.00 18.85
N MET A 23 8.92 10.10 19.62
CA MET A 23 8.84 10.95 20.83
C MET A 23 9.23 10.21 22.09
N VAL A 24 9.43 8.91 22.03
CA VAL A 24 9.94 8.10 23.13
C VAL A 24 11.45 8.24 23.14
N ALA A 25 11.98 8.95 24.14
CA ALA A 25 13.42 9.10 24.29
C ALA A 25 14.06 7.70 24.43
N ALA A 26 14.93 7.36 23.50
CA ALA A 26 15.76 6.17 23.64
C ALA A 26 16.65 6.34 24.89
N LYS A 27 16.39 5.53 25.89
CA LYS A 27 17.12 5.38 27.15
C LYS A 27 16.95 6.48 28.21
N GLY A 28 16.37 6.07 29.29
CA GLY A 28 16.63 6.58 30.64
C GLY A 28 15.35 6.83 31.43
N ILE A 29 15.15 5.96 32.33
CA ILE A 29 14.42 5.90 33.59
C ILE A 29 13.37 4.80 33.58
N GLY A 30 13.80 3.66 34.16
CA GLY A 30 12.95 2.49 34.38
C GLY A 30 12.77 1.69 33.11
N ALA A 31 13.67 0.77 32.85
CA ALA A 31 13.59 -0.11 31.68
C ALA A 31 12.26 -0.90 31.71
N ALA A 32 11.28 -0.38 31.01
CA ALA A 32 10.34 -1.28 30.38
C ALA A 32 11.21 -2.26 29.55
N PRO A 33 10.95 -3.58 29.58
CA PRO A 33 11.68 -4.53 28.77
C PRO A 33 11.75 -3.95 27.36
N ALA A 34 12.95 -3.94 26.78
CA ALA A 34 13.19 -3.40 25.45
C ALA A 34 12.03 -3.87 24.58
N ALA A 35 11.24 -2.94 24.08
CA ALA A 35 10.13 -3.29 23.23
C ALA A 35 10.73 -4.14 22.11
N ALA A 36 10.35 -5.40 22.05
CA ALA A 36 10.83 -6.29 21.01
C ALA A 36 10.73 -5.53 19.70
N GLU A 37 11.81 -5.50 18.92
CA GLU A 37 11.84 -4.78 17.64
C GLU A 37 10.60 -5.20 16.85
N ARG A 38 9.66 -4.27 16.73
CA ARG A 38 8.41 -4.57 16.06
C ARG A 38 8.67 -4.46 14.58
N THR A 39 8.48 -5.54 13.89
CA THR A 39 8.49 -5.54 12.43
C THR A 39 7.38 -4.61 11.94
N ARG A 40 7.70 -3.77 10.98
CA ARG A 40 6.74 -2.92 10.28
C ARG A 40 6.53 -3.45 8.89
N LEU A 41 5.26 -3.56 8.49
CA LEU A 41 4.88 -3.90 7.14
C LEU A 41 4.58 -2.59 6.39
N ILE A 42 5.22 -2.41 5.24
CA ILE A 42 4.95 -1.29 4.34
C ILE A 42 4.61 -1.89 2.98
N CYS A 43 3.44 -1.58 2.47
CA CYS A 43 3.00 -1.98 1.13
C CYS A 43 2.90 -0.72 0.28
N ILE A 44 3.49 -0.76 -0.91
CA ILE A 44 3.49 0.37 -1.86
C ILE A 44 2.89 -0.15 -3.15
N GLU A 45 1.81 0.47 -3.59
CA GLU A 45 1.23 0.24 -4.90
C GLU A 45 1.72 1.29 -5.89
N GLU A 46 2.20 0.83 -7.03
CA GLU A 46 2.35 1.64 -8.23
C GLU A 46 1.26 1.21 -9.20
N VAL A 47 0.23 2.04 -9.31
CA VAL A 47 -0.98 1.72 -10.07
C VAL A 47 -0.70 1.75 -11.58
N HIS A 48 -1.39 0.92 -12.33
CA HIS A 48 -1.41 0.83 -13.80
C HIS A 48 -0.22 0.16 -14.47
N GLY A 49 0.41 -0.69 -13.73
CA GLY A 49 1.35 -1.63 -14.31
C GLY A 49 2.71 -1.02 -14.61
N LEU A 50 3.56 -1.90 -15.00
CA LEU A 50 4.96 -1.65 -15.22
C LEU A 50 5.21 -1.46 -16.73
N ALA A 51 6.18 -0.61 -17.09
CA ALA A 51 6.65 -0.52 -18.46
C ALA A 51 7.26 -1.87 -18.88
N GLY A 52 6.43 -2.72 -19.43
CA GLY A 52 6.77 -4.11 -19.75
C GLY A 52 7.38 -4.27 -21.14
N CYS A 53 8.09 -5.35 -21.31
CA CYS A 53 8.55 -5.80 -22.62
C CYS A 53 7.39 -6.33 -23.44
N ASN A 54 6.90 -5.55 -24.35
CA ASN A 54 5.91 -5.97 -25.33
C ASN A 54 6.10 -5.26 -26.67
N LYS A 55 5.39 -5.69 -27.68
CA LYS A 55 5.51 -5.14 -29.05
C LYS A 55 5.08 -3.69 -29.18
N TRP A 56 4.41 -3.13 -28.17
CA TRP A 56 3.86 -1.78 -28.22
C TRP A 56 4.62 -0.78 -27.34
N GLY A 57 5.47 -1.26 -26.45
CA GLY A 57 6.16 -0.44 -25.45
C GLY A 57 7.67 -0.69 -25.41
N ALA A 58 8.21 -0.70 -24.20
CA ALA A 58 9.64 -0.92 -23.98
C ALA A 58 10.06 -2.30 -24.50
N THR A 59 11.21 -2.35 -25.18
CA THR A 59 11.77 -3.58 -25.75
C THR A 59 12.66 -4.35 -24.77
N LYS A 60 12.84 -3.82 -23.56
CA LYS A 60 13.59 -4.47 -22.47
C LYS A 60 12.83 -4.35 -21.15
N HIS A 61 13.15 -5.24 -20.21
CA HIS A 61 12.55 -5.20 -18.87
C HIS A 61 13.11 -4.00 -18.09
N LEU A 62 12.22 -3.08 -17.69
CA LEU A 62 12.59 -1.91 -16.90
C LEU A 62 12.31 -2.09 -15.39
N TYR A 63 11.61 -3.15 -15.01
CA TYR A 63 11.21 -3.43 -13.63
C TYR A 63 11.67 -4.81 -13.12
N ALA A 64 12.48 -5.50 -13.89
CA ALA A 64 13.05 -6.76 -13.47
C ALA A 64 14.47 -6.91 -14.05
N PRO A 65 15.42 -7.49 -13.29
CA PRO A 65 16.69 -7.92 -13.82
C PRO A 65 16.51 -9.00 -14.91
N GLU A 66 17.46 -9.07 -15.83
CA GLU A 66 17.48 -10.14 -16.83
C GLU A 66 17.91 -11.49 -16.22
N GLN A 67 18.75 -11.44 -15.17
CA GLN A 67 19.22 -12.63 -14.47
C GLN A 67 18.27 -13.03 -13.36
N VAL A 68 18.10 -14.33 -13.17
CA VAL A 68 17.37 -14.91 -12.04
C VAL A 68 18.35 -15.49 -11.02
N GLY A 69 17.97 -15.54 -9.76
CA GLY A 69 18.80 -16.04 -8.66
C GLY A 69 19.37 -14.93 -7.80
N ALA A 70 20.35 -15.24 -6.97
CA ALA A 70 20.90 -14.29 -6.00
C ALA A 70 21.87 -13.26 -6.63
N ASP A 71 22.49 -13.61 -7.73
CA ASP A 71 23.55 -12.81 -8.37
C ASP A 71 23.00 -11.97 -9.53
N PHE A 72 21.86 -11.30 -9.31
CA PHE A 72 21.32 -10.40 -10.31
C PHE A 72 21.92 -8.99 -10.20
N THR A 73 21.86 -8.25 -11.30
CA THR A 73 22.21 -6.82 -11.37
C THR A 73 21.02 -6.03 -11.88
N MET A 74 20.84 -4.82 -11.40
CA MET A 74 19.79 -3.94 -11.94
C MET A 74 20.10 -3.54 -13.37
N VAL A 75 19.07 -3.49 -14.20
CA VAL A 75 19.21 -3.00 -15.57
C VAL A 75 19.59 -1.51 -15.52
N PRO A 76 20.70 -1.09 -16.12
CA PRO A 76 21.04 0.33 -16.20
C PRO A 76 19.91 1.14 -16.84
N ASP A 77 19.68 2.33 -16.35
CA ASP A 77 18.61 3.25 -16.81
C ASP A 77 17.17 2.69 -16.61
N SER A 78 17.03 1.65 -15.78
CA SER A 78 15.72 1.16 -15.37
C SER A 78 15.16 1.92 -14.17
N ALA A 79 13.87 1.78 -13.92
CA ALA A 79 13.24 2.33 -12.72
C ALA A 79 13.87 1.79 -11.42
N LEU A 80 14.44 0.59 -11.47
CA LEU A 80 15.08 -0.06 -10.33
C LEU A 80 16.55 0.29 -10.14
N SER A 81 17.18 1.00 -11.07
CA SER A 81 18.64 1.29 -11.03
C SER A 81 19.07 2.01 -9.75
N SER A 82 18.22 2.89 -9.21
CA SER A 82 18.46 3.60 -7.95
C SER A 82 18.50 2.68 -6.72
N LEU A 83 18.00 1.47 -6.83
CA LEU A 83 17.96 0.47 -5.76
C LEU A 83 19.20 -0.42 -5.74
N GLU A 84 20.13 -0.29 -6.68
CA GLU A 84 21.35 -1.11 -6.72
C GLU A 84 22.13 -1.12 -5.40
N PRO A 85 22.27 -0.02 -4.62
CA PRO A 85 22.92 -0.05 -3.31
C PRO A 85 22.21 -0.92 -2.26
N TYR A 86 20.95 -1.25 -2.49
CA TYR A 86 20.12 -2.04 -1.58
C TYR A 86 19.86 -3.46 -2.08
N ARG A 87 20.52 -3.89 -3.15
CA ARG A 87 20.30 -5.18 -3.81
C ARG A 87 20.26 -6.36 -2.85
N ASP A 88 21.15 -6.40 -1.86
CA ASP A 88 21.26 -7.50 -0.90
C ASP A 88 20.02 -7.63 0.03
N TYR A 89 19.18 -6.62 0.05
CA TYR A 89 17.93 -6.58 0.82
C TYR A 89 16.69 -6.78 -0.04
N LEU A 90 16.86 -6.97 -1.36
CA LEU A 90 15.77 -7.03 -2.30
C LEU A 90 15.46 -8.46 -2.75
N THR A 91 14.18 -8.75 -2.84
CA THR A 91 13.67 -9.90 -3.56
C THR A 91 12.72 -9.40 -4.64
N ILE A 92 13.08 -9.64 -5.90
CA ILE A 92 12.29 -9.23 -7.04
C ILE A 92 11.57 -10.45 -7.60
N VAL A 93 10.24 -10.40 -7.61
CA VAL A 93 9.39 -11.44 -8.18
C VAL A 93 8.79 -10.89 -9.47
N SER A 94 9.01 -11.57 -10.56
CA SER A 94 8.50 -11.21 -11.90
C SER A 94 7.74 -12.37 -12.53
N ASN A 95 7.08 -12.11 -13.66
CA ASN A 95 6.22 -13.07 -14.35
C ASN A 95 5.08 -13.62 -13.48
N THR A 96 4.59 -12.80 -12.57
CA THR A 96 3.38 -13.06 -11.82
C THR A 96 2.19 -12.39 -12.50
N ASP A 97 1.02 -12.94 -12.29
CA ASP A 97 -0.24 -12.46 -12.83
C ASP A 97 -1.25 -12.22 -11.71
N VAL A 98 -2.07 -11.22 -11.86
CA VAL A 98 -3.13 -10.89 -10.91
C VAL A 98 -4.49 -11.09 -11.59
N ARG A 99 -4.86 -12.34 -11.77
CA ARG A 99 -6.09 -12.71 -12.47
C ARG A 99 -7.35 -12.03 -11.93
N MET A 100 -7.41 -11.77 -10.63
CA MET A 100 -8.58 -11.13 -10.01
C MET A 100 -8.75 -9.66 -10.43
N ALA A 101 -7.73 -9.04 -11.02
CA ALA A 101 -7.83 -7.71 -11.63
C ALA A 101 -8.35 -7.72 -13.07
N GLU A 102 -8.43 -8.89 -13.73
CA GLU A 102 -8.94 -9.00 -15.09
C GLU A 102 -10.45 -8.80 -15.14
N ALA A 103 -10.95 -8.43 -16.31
CA ALA A 103 -12.38 -8.43 -16.59
C ALA A 103 -12.87 -9.87 -16.81
N PHE A 104 -13.83 -10.33 -16.02
CA PHE A 104 -14.42 -11.66 -16.18
C PHE A 104 -15.63 -11.65 -17.12
N THR A 105 -16.23 -10.48 -17.29
CA THR A 105 -17.40 -10.29 -18.15
C THR A 105 -17.22 -9.07 -19.05
N ALA A 106 -17.92 -9.02 -20.16
CA ALA A 106 -17.83 -7.91 -21.11
C ALA A 106 -18.14 -6.53 -20.49
N PRO A 107 -19.10 -6.35 -19.58
CA PRO A 107 -19.35 -5.08 -18.91
C PRO A 107 -18.20 -4.56 -18.03
N GLU A 108 -17.28 -5.42 -17.64
CA GLU A 108 -16.13 -5.04 -16.81
C GLU A 108 -14.94 -4.52 -17.62
N ILE A 109 -14.95 -4.70 -18.94
CA ILE A 109 -13.87 -4.24 -19.82
C ILE A 109 -13.74 -2.72 -19.71
N GLY A 110 -12.50 -2.26 -19.49
CA GLY A 110 -12.18 -0.84 -19.25
C GLY A 110 -12.19 -0.42 -17.78
N GLY A 111 -12.70 -1.27 -16.86
CA GLY A 111 -12.73 -1.00 -15.41
C GLY A 111 -11.48 -1.45 -14.66
N ASP A 112 -10.37 -1.61 -15.33
CA ASP A 112 -9.09 -2.08 -14.77
C ASP A 112 -8.55 -1.17 -13.66
N HIS A 113 -8.72 0.14 -13.77
CA HIS A 113 -8.31 1.12 -12.77
C HIS A 113 -8.97 0.88 -11.40
N PHE A 114 -10.26 0.51 -11.40
CA PHE A 114 -10.98 0.23 -10.16
C PHE A 114 -10.62 -1.13 -9.58
N ARG A 115 -10.36 -2.11 -10.46
CA ARG A 115 -10.02 -3.45 -10.01
C ARG A 115 -8.59 -3.56 -9.50
N SER A 116 -7.62 -2.89 -10.13
CA SER A 116 -6.21 -3.00 -9.74
C SER A 116 -5.97 -2.58 -8.31
N SER A 117 -6.42 -1.41 -7.91
CA SER A 117 -6.25 -0.92 -6.53
C SER A 117 -6.98 -1.79 -5.51
N ALA A 118 -8.22 -2.21 -5.80
CA ALA A 118 -8.98 -3.07 -4.91
C ALA A 118 -8.34 -4.47 -4.73
N VAL A 119 -7.68 -4.99 -5.76
CA VAL A 119 -7.06 -6.33 -5.78
C VAL A 119 -5.67 -6.35 -5.17
N PHE A 120 -4.97 -5.22 -5.12
CA PHE A 120 -3.56 -5.13 -4.75
C PHE A 120 -3.18 -5.96 -3.51
N LEU A 121 -3.88 -5.77 -2.40
CA LEU A 121 -3.61 -6.51 -1.16
C LEU A 121 -4.71 -7.51 -0.79
N THR A 122 -5.81 -7.55 -1.54
CA THR A 122 -6.94 -8.44 -1.22
C THR A 122 -6.91 -9.73 -2.02
N GLN A 123 -6.36 -9.70 -3.23
CA GLN A 123 -6.43 -10.80 -4.21
C GLN A 123 -7.88 -11.28 -4.47
N SER A 124 -8.84 -10.39 -4.31
CA SER A 124 -10.27 -10.66 -4.50
C SER A 124 -10.81 -9.81 -5.64
N HIS A 125 -11.59 -10.42 -6.54
CA HIS A 125 -12.23 -9.68 -7.62
C HIS A 125 -13.31 -8.75 -7.05
N PRO A 126 -13.21 -7.42 -7.19
CA PRO A 126 -14.17 -6.51 -6.58
C PRO A 126 -15.51 -6.58 -7.29
N LYS A 127 -16.58 -6.44 -6.52
CA LYS A 127 -17.93 -6.45 -7.06
C LYS A 127 -18.16 -5.23 -7.95
N GLN A 128 -18.61 -5.46 -9.18
CA GLN A 128 -19.03 -4.38 -10.09
C GLN A 128 -20.34 -3.77 -9.60
N THR A 129 -20.26 -2.69 -8.86
CA THR A 129 -21.40 -1.96 -8.30
C THR A 129 -21.07 -0.49 -8.10
N GLN A 130 -22.05 0.38 -8.25
CA GLN A 130 -21.98 1.79 -7.88
C GLN A 130 -22.75 2.09 -6.58
N GLY A 131 -23.38 1.07 -6.02
CA GLY A 131 -24.17 1.16 -4.78
C GLY A 131 -23.31 1.09 -3.52
N SER A 132 -24.00 0.97 -2.38
CA SER A 132 -23.38 0.79 -1.07
C SER A 132 -22.99 -0.67 -0.78
N ASP A 133 -23.26 -1.57 -1.71
CA ASP A 133 -23.00 -3.00 -1.60
C ASP A 133 -21.63 -3.38 -2.19
N ILE A 134 -20.63 -2.53 -1.94
CA ILE A 134 -19.24 -2.77 -2.32
C ILE A 134 -18.70 -4.03 -1.66
N TRP A 135 -17.76 -4.69 -2.35
CA TRP A 135 -17.06 -5.86 -1.83
C TRP A 135 -15.70 -5.98 -2.50
N ALA A 136 -14.63 -6.01 -1.70
CA ALA A 136 -13.26 -6.08 -2.16
C ALA A 136 -12.43 -7.17 -1.46
N GLY A 137 -12.96 -7.78 -0.41
CA GLY A 137 -12.19 -8.69 0.46
C GLY A 137 -11.38 -7.94 1.53
N THR A 138 -10.85 -8.66 2.49
CA THR A 138 -9.95 -8.10 3.51
C THR A 138 -8.52 -8.09 2.98
N SER A 139 -7.83 -6.98 3.13
CA SER A 139 -6.47 -6.83 2.63
C SER A 139 -5.40 -7.42 3.58
N PHE A 140 -4.28 -7.83 3.03
CA PHE A 140 -3.20 -8.48 3.75
C PHE A 140 -2.62 -7.61 4.87
N ASP A 141 -2.46 -6.31 4.63
CA ASP A 141 -2.00 -5.35 5.64
C ASP A 141 -2.95 -5.28 6.84
N GLN A 142 -4.25 -5.45 6.62
CA GLN A 142 -5.24 -5.46 7.69
C GLN A 142 -5.21 -6.75 8.51
N PHE A 143 -4.95 -7.90 7.89
CA PHE A 143 -4.67 -9.11 8.67
C PHE A 143 -3.42 -8.93 9.54
N TYR A 144 -2.37 -8.31 9.00
CA TYR A 144 -1.17 -8.01 9.78
C TYR A 144 -1.47 -7.02 10.91
N ALA A 145 -2.19 -5.94 10.65
CA ALA A 145 -2.56 -4.93 11.63
C ALA A 145 -3.43 -5.50 12.77
N GLN A 146 -4.38 -6.36 12.45
CA GLN A 146 -5.23 -7.02 13.45
C GLN A 146 -4.40 -7.93 14.37
N GLN A 147 -3.39 -8.59 13.85
CA GLN A 147 -2.57 -9.51 14.62
C GLN A 147 -1.45 -8.81 15.40
N HIS A 148 -0.80 -7.81 14.81
CA HIS A 148 0.43 -7.21 15.33
C HIS A 148 0.32 -5.72 15.68
N GLY A 149 -0.72 -5.03 15.21
CA GLY A 149 -0.89 -3.59 15.38
C GLY A 149 -1.53 -3.17 16.70
N GLN A 150 -2.16 -4.08 17.43
CA GLN A 150 -3.04 -3.76 18.58
C GLN A 150 -2.33 -3.10 19.76
N ALA A 151 -1.01 -3.21 19.83
CA ALA A 151 -0.21 -2.57 20.86
C ALA A 151 0.31 -1.18 20.44
N THR A 152 -0.15 -0.64 19.33
CA THR A 152 0.19 0.69 18.82
C THR A 152 -1.04 1.60 18.82
N PRO A 153 -0.87 2.93 18.99
CA PRO A 153 -1.99 3.87 18.94
C PRO A 153 -2.74 3.86 17.60
N LEU A 154 -2.01 3.59 16.51
CA LEU A 154 -2.55 3.48 15.15
C LEU A 154 -2.06 2.13 14.57
N PRO A 155 -2.92 1.11 14.56
CA PRO A 155 -2.56 -0.22 14.04
C PRO A 155 -2.15 -0.23 12.57
N SER A 156 -2.75 0.62 11.76
CA SER A 156 -2.44 0.79 10.35
C SER A 156 -2.69 2.22 9.89
N MET A 157 -2.05 2.60 8.80
CA MET A 157 -2.26 3.90 8.14
C MET A 157 -2.22 3.69 6.62
N GLN A 158 -3.13 4.35 5.93
CA GLN A 158 -3.15 4.42 4.48
C GLN A 158 -2.80 5.84 4.04
N PHE A 159 -1.98 5.96 3.02
CA PHE A 159 -1.58 7.23 2.45
C PHE A 159 -1.78 7.21 0.94
N CYS A 160 -2.07 8.36 0.35
CA CYS A 160 -2.07 8.57 -1.09
C CYS A 160 -1.29 9.85 -1.43
N ILE A 161 -0.78 9.93 -2.64
CA ILE A 161 -0.10 11.13 -3.15
C ILE A 161 -1.11 12.08 -3.77
N GLU A 162 -2.21 11.55 -4.27
CA GLU A 162 -3.29 12.29 -4.89
C GLU A 162 -4.53 12.25 -4.01
N ASN A 163 -5.22 13.38 -3.93
CA ASN A 163 -6.52 13.41 -3.29
C ASN A 163 -7.58 12.97 -4.31
N LEU A 164 -8.05 11.76 -4.17
CA LEU A 164 -9.08 11.18 -5.03
C LEU A 164 -10.48 11.27 -4.41
N ASP A 165 -10.71 12.06 -3.37
CA ASP A 165 -11.97 12.21 -2.59
C ASP A 165 -13.25 12.17 -3.45
N GLN A 166 -13.43 11.10 -4.20
CA GLN A 166 -14.58 10.83 -5.02
C GLN A 166 -15.49 9.84 -4.31
N ALA A 167 -16.71 10.27 -4.05
CA ALA A 167 -17.72 9.41 -3.47
C ALA A 167 -18.75 9.01 -4.53
N GLY A 168 -19.37 7.84 -4.34
CA GLY A 168 -20.45 7.36 -5.19
C GLY A 168 -19.99 6.47 -6.34
N GLY A 169 -20.70 6.51 -7.44
CA GLY A 169 -20.43 5.71 -8.63
C GLY A 169 -19.43 6.38 -9.56
N CYS A 170 -18.43 5.64 -9.96
CA CYS A 170 -17.48 6.01 -11.00
C CYS A 170 -17.83 5.34 -12.33
N THR A 171 -16.94 5.40 -13.31
CA THR A 171 -17.15 4.81 -14.64
C THR A 171 -17.15 3.27 -14.58
N TYR A 172 -17.58 2.64 -15.65
CA TYR A 172 -17.66 1.18 -15.79
C TYR A 172 -18.46 0.47 -14.69
N ASN A 173 -19.43 1.18 -14.08
CA ASN A 173 -20.28 0.65 -13.00
C ASN A 173 -19.53 0.19 -11.75
N TYR A 174 -18.36 0.79 -11.46
CA TYR A 174 -17.65 0.59 -10.21
C TYR A 174 -17.85 1.77 -9.26
N SER A 175 -17.79 1.49 -7.96
CA SER A 175 -17.73 2.53 -6.94
C SER A 175 -16.37 3.21 -6.94
N CYS A 176 -16.34 4.52 -6.70
CA CYS A 176 -15.10 5.28 -6.54
C CYS A 176 -14.30 4.83 -5.31
N ALA A 177 -14.94 4.24 -4.31
CA ALA A 177 -14.27 3.68 -3.14
C ALA A 177 -13.17 2.65 -3.48
N TYR A 178 -13.28 1.98 -4.64
CA TYR A 178 -12.25 1.03 -5.06
C TYR A 178 -10.94 1.67 -5.50
N THR A 179 -10.95 2.95 -5.91
CA THR A 179 -9.73 3.70 -6.22
C THR A 179 -9.23 4.51 -5.04
N ASP A 180 -10.11 4.80 -4.07
CA ASP A 180 -9.76 5.60 -2.91
C ASP A 180 -9.12 4.79 -1.78
N SER A 181 -9.19 3.45 -1.85
CA SER A 181 -8.67 2.58 -0.80
C SER A 181 -7.95 1.36 -1.36
N ILE A 182 -6.74 1.11 -0.84
CA ILE A 182 -5.98 -0.12 -1.04
C ILE A 182 -5.98 -1.00 0.21
N SER A 183 -6.50 -0.49 1.32
CA SER A 183 -6.49 -1.13 2.64
C SER A 183 -7.92 -1.36 3.11
N TRP A 184 -8.32 -2.62 3.25
CA TRP A 184 -9.70 -3.05 3.53
C TRP A 184 -9.74 -3.87 4.81
N ALA A 185 -10.28 -3.30 5.88
CA ALA A 185 -10.37 -3.95 7.19
C ALA A 185 -11.38 -5.10 7.22
N SER A 186 -12.36 -5.07 6.31
CA SER A 186 -13.37 -6.11 6.10
C SER A 186 -13.65 -6.24 4.60
N PRO A 187 -14.37 -7.28 4.16
CA PRO A 187 -14.72 -7.44 2.74
C PRO A 187 -15.60 -6.33 2.16
N ASN A 188 -16.29 -5.60 2.99
CA ASN A 188 -17.25 -4.53 2.68
C ASN A 188 -17.19 -3.41 3.71
#